data_909e06d9a6303b8302b2b5239213d9b5
#
_entry.id   909e06d9a6303b8302b2b5239213d9b5
#
_cell.length_a   1.000
_cell.length_b   1.000
_cell.length_c   1.000
_cell.angle_alpha   90.00
_cell.angle_beta   90.00
_cell.angle_gamma   90.00
#
_symmetry.space_group_name_H-M   'P 1'
#
loop_
_entity.id
_entity.type
_entity.pdbx_description
1 polymer ?
#
loop_
_entity_poly.entity_id
_entity_poly.type
_entity_poly.pdbx_seq_one_letter_code
_entity_poly.pdbx_strand_id
1 'polypeptide(L)'
;VYSSSVWDKWQNINCQPTTTVQVAFLADVPANTSKVFLIFYGNPNAERPLYPTDLVLSGEDYGLTIENQHYTVKLHKDSGSIDEILPKDQPGLTYCHQLETNGALQWNPGIYAPPKTWMHASDWVHPENFTVIAGPVFIMIKRFNPIVDYEEVDCSLTYLFYSGRPGITVESSIDVTKDLDVVALRNGSVVLNKETTGDFVWMDVDHTVKNVHITDLPRHPTKGMVFDARTPWFAFYNREKGNALGVLNLEFGGVRREAGLIEWEPYYYLHWGPWFYVSRPIIYTFTSNNPQRVMHMTAGTSFFERYQLYPFTVGRGGTECDDFSPLADAYAEASEPLSKTTAKFDTDDRVPDEWVPPILVSHFEEMVD
;
A
#
# COMPACT_ATOMS: atom_id res chain seq x y z
N VAL A 1 -3.58 1.17 -21.30
CA VAL A 1 -4.81 1.96 -21.31
C VAL A 1 -4.57 3.17 -22.20
N TYR A 2 -5.37 3.34 -23.24
CA TYR A 2 -5.24 4.48 -24.16
C TYR A 2 -6.00 5.67 -23.58
N SER A 3 -5.49 6.88 -23.74
CA SER A 3 -6.28 8.07 -23.45
C SER A 3 -7.55 8.07 -24.30
N SER A 4 -8.61 8.71 -23.84
CA SER A 4 -9.89 8.80 -24.55
C SER A 4 -9.70 9.31 -25.99
N SER A 5 -8.80 10.27 -26.19
CA SER A 5 -8.48 10.82 -27.52
C SER A 5 -7.81 9.81 -28.47
N VAL A 6 -6.99 8.91 -27.93
CA VAL A 6 -6.39 7.82 -28.71
C VAL A 6 -7.44 6.77 -29.02
N TRP A 7 -8.30 6.44 -28.05
CA TRP A 7 -9.39 5.50 -28.23
C TRP A 7 -10.38 5.97 -29.31
N ASP A 8 -10.79 7.24 -29.28
CA ASP A 8 -11.67 7.85 -30.28
C ASP A 8 -11.05 7.81 -31.68
N LYS A 9 -9.75 8.04 -31.78
CA LYS A 9 -9.01 7.95 -33.02
C LYS A 9 -8.98 6.52 -33.58
N TRP A 10 -8.82 5.52 -32.72
CA TRP A 10 -8.84 4.11 -33.09
C TRP A 10 -10.22 3.66 -33.53
N GLN A 11 -11.28 4.11 -32.89
CA GLN A 11 -12.65 3.84 -33.31
C GLN A 11 -12.93 4.40 -34.70
N ASN A 12 -12.45 5.61 -35.00
CA ASN A 12 -12.66 6.27 -36.27
C ASN A 12 -11.98 5.57 -37.46
N ILE A 13 -10.94 4.78 -37.22
CA ILE A 13 -10.25 4.00 -38.26
C ILE A 13 -10.69 2.53 -38.30
N ASN A 14 -11.74 2.17 -37.58
CA ASN A 14 -12.23 0.80 -37.42
C ASN A 14 -11.19 -0.24 -36.94
N CYS A 15 -10.11 0.24 -36.33
CA CYS A 15 -9.10 -0.60 -35.71
C CYS A 15 -9.29 -0.59 -34.21
N GLN A 16 -9.66 -1.72 -33.60
CA GLN A 16 -9.72 -1.87 -32.18
C GLN A 16 -8.54 -2.74 -31.69
N PRO A 17 -7.86 -2.36 -30.60
CA PRO A 17 -6.83 -3.22 -30.05
C PRO A 17 -7.46 -4.53 -29.57
N THR A 18 -6.93 -5.64 -30.04
CA THR A 18 -7.39 -6.98 -29.65
C THR A 18 -6.70 -7.49 -28.39
N THR A 19 -5.61 -6.84 -27.99
CA THR A 19 -4.82 -7.23 -26.82
C THR A 19 -4.25 -6.00 -26.14
N THR A 20 -4.42 -5.92 -24.83
CA THR A 20 -3.77 -4.93 -23.96
C THR A 20 -2.75 -5.65 -23.09
N VAL A 21 -1.53 -5.14 -23.05
CA VAL A 21 -0.44 -5.69 -22.23
C VAL A 21 0.08 -4.59 -21.30
N GLN A 22 0.13 -4.89 -20.02
CA GLN A 22 0.84 -4.06 -19.05
C GLN A 22 2.28 -4.53 -18.97
N VAL A 23 3.23 -3.60 -19.08
CA VAL A 23 4.66 -3.86 -18.99
C VAL A 23 5.19 -3.15 -17.74
N ALA A 24 5.86 -3.90 -16.87
CA ALA A 24 6.53 -3.37 -15.71
C ALA A 24 8.03 -3.69 -15.77
N PHE A 25 8.86 -2.69 -15.45
CA PHE A 25 10.30 -2.87 -15.37
C PHE A 25 10.91 -1.93 -14.32
N LEU A 26 12.07 -2.30 -13.79
CA LEU A 26 12.83 -1.43 -12.89
C LEU A 26 13.65 -0.46 -13.74
N ALA A 27 13.51 0.82 -13.46
CA ALA A 27 14.26 1.88 -14.08
C ALA A 27 15.19 2.53 -13.07
N ASP A 28 16.49 2.50 -13.34
CA ASP A 28 17.48 3.24 -12.58
C ASP A 28 17.87 4.49 -13.39
N VAL A 29 17.42 5.65 -12.91
CA VAL A 29 17.68 6.94 -13.56
C VAL A 29 18.41 7.84 -12.57
N PRO A 30 19.69 8.15 -12.79
CA PRO A 30 20.45 9.03 -11.90
C PRO A 30 19.81 10.43 -11.82
N ALA A 31 19.98 11.09 -10.68
CA ALA A 31 19.49 12.46 -10.47
C ALA A 31 19.96 13.41 -11.58
N ASN A 32 19.07 14.30 -12.03
CA ASN A 32 19.33 15.30 -13.08
C ASN A 32 19.72 14.70 -14.45
N THR A 33 19.34 13.46 -14.72
CA THR A 33 19.57 12.82 -16.03
C THR A 33 18.25 12.35 -16.61
N SER A 34 18.28 11.97 -17.89
CA SER A 34 17.18 11.29 -18.57
C SER A 34 17.68 9.98 -19.16
N LYS A 35 16.81 8.98 -19.16
CA LYS A 35 17.09 7.67 -19.73
C LYS A 35 15.97 7.30 -20.68
N VAL A 36 16.32 6.69 -21.79
CA VAL A 36 15.37 6.19 -22.78
C VAL A 36 15.30 4.67 -22.65
N PHE A 37 14.11 4.15 -22.52
CA PHE A 37 13.85 2.72 -22.52
C PHE A 37 13.10 2.37 -23.82
N LEU A 38 13.54 1.29 -24.48
CA LEU A 38 12.95 0.84 -25.74
C LEU A 38 12.23 -0.47 -25.50
N ILE A 39 10.96 -0.52 -25.89
CA ILE A 39 10.16 -1.75 -25.84
C ILE A 39 10.00 -2.25 -27.27
N PHE A 40 10.54 -3.43 -27.53
CA PHE A 40 10.38 -4.14 -28.80
C PHE A 40 9.27 -5.16 -28.67
N TYR A 41 8.42 -5.24 -29.66
CA TYR A 41 7.29 -6.17 -29.67
C TYR A 41 7.07 -6.77 -31.06
N GLY A 42 6.20 -7.78 -31.17
CA GLY A 42 5.82 -8.39 -32.42
C GLY A 42 6.83 -9.43 -32.98
N ASN A 43 7.88 -9.78 -32.24
CA ASN A 43 8.78 -10.85 -32.62
C ASN A 43 8.31 -12.20 -32.03
N PRO A 44 7.70 -13.11 -32.81
CA PRO A 44 7.24 -14.41 -32.32
C PRO A 44 8.39 -15.35 -31.94
N ASN A 45 9.60 -15.06 -32.39
CA ASN A 45 10.80 -15.84 -32.12
C ASN A 45 11.69 -15.24 -31.03
N ALA A 46 11.20 -14.22 -30.31
CA ALA A 46 11.96 -13.63 -29.23
C ALA A 46 12.19 -14.66 -28.11
N GLU A 47 13.45 -14.90 -27.78
CA GLU A 47 13.80 -15.69 -26.61
C GLU A 47 13.37 -14.93 -25.35
N ARG A 48 12.79 -15.64 -24.38
CA ARG A 48 12.52 -15.07 -23.04
C ARG A 48 13.84 -14.88 -22.32
N PRO A 49 14.29 -13.65 -22.05
CA PRO A 49 15.48 -13.45 -21.25
C PRO A 49 15.20 -13.87 -19.80
N LEU A 50 16.22 -14.48 -19.18
CA LEU A 50 16.22 -14.72 -17.75
C LEU A 50 16.62 -13.41 -17.07
N TYR A 51 15.68 -12.79 -16.38
CA TYR A 51 15.96 -11.62 -15.54
C TYR A 51 16.39 -12.09 -14.16
N PRO A 52 17.54 -11.62 -13.65
CA PRO A 52 17.94 -11.91 -12.29
C PRO A 52 16.92 -11.27 -11.32
N THR A 53 16.54 -12.03 -10.32
CA THR A 53 15.65 -11.56 -9.26
C THR A 53 16.03 -12.21 -7.94
N ASP A 54 15.84 -11.47 -6.86
CA ASP A 54 15.96 -11.98 -5.49
C ASP A 54 14.58 -12.35 -4.89
N LEU A 55 13.52 -12.18 -5.68
CA LEU A 55 12.17 -12.54 -5.26
C LEU A 55 11.96 -14.04 -5.28
N VAL A 56 11.49 -14.56 -4.17
CA VAL A 56 11.07 -15.96 -4.00
C VAL A 56 9.64 -15.99 -3.48
N LEU A 57 8.81 -16.76 -4.15
CA LEU A 57 7.43 -17.04 -3.73
C LEU A 57 7.32 -18.52 -3.37
N SER A 58 6.80 -18.82 -2.19
CA SER A 58 6.54 -20.18 -1.72
C SER A 58 5.25 -20.24 -0.91
N GLY A 59 4.85 -21.43 -0.50
CA GLY A 59 3.57 -21.63 0.22
C GLY A 59 2.45 -22.04 -0.72
N GLU A 60 1.27 -22.24 -0.15
CA GLU A 60 0.07 -22.70 -0.85
C GLU A 60 -1.13 -21.82 -0.47
N ASP A 61 -2.08 -21.72 -1.39
CA ASP A 61 -3.33 -20.97 -1.23
C ASP A 61 -3.10 -19.53 -0.75
N TYR A 62 -3.63 -19.17 0.42
CA TYR A 62 -3.52 -17.85 1.03
C TYR A 62 -2.28 -17.70 1.91
N GLY A 63 -1.74 -18.83 2.41
CA GLY A 63 -0.57 -18.88 3.29
C GLY A 63 0.76 -18.77 2.55
N LEU A 64 0.90 -17.73 1.74
CA LEU A 64 2.11 -17.51 0.94
C LEU A 64 3.24 -16.91 1.76
N THR A 65 4.46 -17.24 1.36
CA THR A 65 5.69 -16.63 1.86
C THR A 65 6.40 -15.95 0.70
N ILE A 66 6.71 -14.68 0.90
CA ILE A 66 7.41 -13.83 -0.07
C ILE A 66 8.75 -13.44 0.52
N GLU A 67 9.83 -13.64 -0.22
CA GLU A 67 11.18 -13.28 0.19
C GLU A 67 11.86 -12.40 -0.84
N ASN A 68 12.70 -11.51 -0.37
CA ASN A 68 13.75 -10.85 -1.13
C ASN A 68 15.00 -10.68 -0.26
N GLN A 69 16.01 -9.94 -0.72
CA GLN A 69 17.25 -9.76 0.05
C GLN A 69 17.07 -9.02 1.39
N HIS A 70 15.95 -8.30 1.58
CA HIS A 70 15.71 -7.45 2.76
C HIS A 70 14.83 -8.12 3.81
N TYR A 71 13.88 -8.94 3.39
CA TYR A 71 12.88 -9.51 4.30
C TYR A 71 12.35 -10.88 3.85
N THR A 72 11.70 -11.55 4.78
CA THR A 72 10.73 -12.62 4.54
C THR A 72 9.38 -12.14 5.07
N VAL A 73 8.34 -12.19 4.26
CA VAL A 73 6.96 -11.87 4.64
C VAL A 73 6.12 -13.13 4.55
N LYS A 74 5.35 -13.41 5.60
CA LYS A 74 4.38 -14.51 5.62
C LYS A 74 2.97 -13.96 5.65
N LEU A 75 2.10 -14.57 4.86
CA LEU A 75 0.69 -14.26 4.84
C LEU A 75 -0.10 -15.24 5.68
N HIS A 76 -1.17 -14.76 6.28
CA HIS A 76 -2.11 -15.58 7.04
C HIS A 76 -2.85 -16.54 6.12
N LYS A 77 -2.87 -17.81 6.50
CA LYS A 77 -3.39 -18.91 5.68
C LYS A 77 -4.89 -18.82 5.33
N ASP A 78 -5.68 -18.07 6.09
CA ASP A 78 -7.10 -17.93 5.85
C ASP A 78 -7.45 -16.61 5.15
N SER A 79 -6.88 -15.50 5.59
CA SER A 79 -7.20 -14.18 5.06
C SER A 79 -6.24 -13.65 3.99
N GLY A 80 -5.02 -14.24 3.88
CA GLY A 80 -3.97 -13.69 3.03
C GLY A 80 -3.43 -12.32 3.49
N SER A 81 -3.74 -11.88 4.71
CA SER A 81 -3.16 -10.66 5.31
C SER A 81 -1.71 -10.89 5.68
N ILE A 82 -0.90 -9.81 5.72
CA ILE A 82 0.47 -9.92 6.25
C ILE A 82 0.42 -10.32 7.72
N ASP A 83 0.91 -11.50 8.02
CA ASP A 83 1.00 -12.07 9.38
C ASP A 83 2.34 -11.75 10.04
N GLU A 84 3.43 -11.89 9.29
CA GLU A 84 4.78 -11.63 9.77
C GLU A 84 5.62 -10.87 8.74
N ILE A 85 6.47 -9.98 9.24
CA ILE A 85 7.61 -9.43 8.50
C ILE A 85 8.88 -9.73 9.29
N LEU A 86 9.79 -10.48 8.71
CA LEU A 86 11.07 -10.86 9.28
C LEU A 86 12.20 -10.15 8.51
N PRO A 87 12.78 -9.06 9.04
CA PRO A 87 13.91 -8.40 8.40
C PRO A 87 15.15 -9.30 8.40
N LYS A 88 15.83 -9.41 7.27
CA LYS A 88 17.01 -10.30 7.12
C LYS A 88 18.28 -9.73 7.77
N ASP A 89 18.36 -8.43 7.92
CA ASP A 89 19.43 -7.73 8.64
C ASP A 89 19.34 -7.84 10.16
N GLN A 90 18.21 -8.33 10.68
CA GLN A 90 17.94 -8.49 12.12
C GLN A 90 17.41 -9.90 12.46
N PRO A 91 18.26 -10.91 12.40
CA PRO A 91 17.86 -12.29 12.68
C PRO A 91 17.18 -12.46 14.05
N GLY A 92 16.05 -13.15 14.05
CA GLY A 92 15.25 -13.40 15.26
C GLY A 92 14.27 -12.30 15.62
N LEU A 93 14.21 -11.21 14.84
CA LEU A 93 13.16 -10.21 14.94
C LEU A 93 11.97 -10.61 14.06
N THR A 94 10.77 -10.37 14.55
CA THR A 94 9.55 -10.39 13.75
C THR A 94 8.68 -9.19 14.11
N TYR A 95 8.12 -8.54 13.08
CA TYR A 95 7.06 -7.57 13.23
C TYR A 95 5.74 -8.29 13.03
N CYS A 96 4.82 -8.13 13.98
CA CYS A 96 3.53 -8.76 13.96
C CYS A 96 3.65 -10.30 13.87
N HIS A 97 3.29 -10.99 14.88
CA HIS A 97 3.23 -12.44 14.90
C HIS A 97 2.08 -12.86 15.80
N GLN A 98 1.17 -13.65 15.25
CA GLN A 98 0.04 -14.23 15.99
C GLN A 98 -0.72 -13.19 16.85
N LEU A 99 -1.05 -12.05 16.25
CA LEU A 99 -2.00 -11.14 16.88
C LEU A 99 -3.38 -11.81 16.92
N GLU A 100 -4.19 -11.44 17.89
CA GLU A 100 -5.51 -12.05 18.16
C GLU A 100 -6.50 -12.01 16.98
N THR A 101 -6.19 -11.24 15.97
CA THR A 101 -7.07 -10.97 14.84
C THR A 101 -6.44 -11.43 13.53
N ASN A 102 -6.56 -12.70 13.22
CA ASN A 102 -6.36 -13.28 11.89
C ASN A 102 -5.20 -12.71 11.07
N GLY A 103 -3.98 -12.63 11.66
CA GLY A 103 -2.79 -12.15 10.99
C GLY A 103 -2.85 -10.65 10.66
N ALA A 104 -2.48 -9.83 11.57
CA ALA A 104 -2.95 -8.48 11.51
C ALA A 104 -1.91 -7.40 11.71
N LEU A 105 -0.86 -7.44 10.91
CA LEU A 105 -0.13 -6.18 10.70
C LEU A 105 -1.08 -5.13 10.11
N GLN A 106 -2.10 -5.57 9.39
CA GLN A 106 -3.08 -4.70 8.75
C GLN A 106 -4.51 -5.22 8.96
N TRP A 107 -5.22 -4.66 9.92
CA TRP A 107 -6.62 -5.03 10.16
C TRP A 107 -7.58 -4.46 9.12
N ASN A 108 -7.39 -3.20 8.79
CA ASN A 108 -8.28 -2.45 7.90
C ASN A 108 -8.04 -2.79 6.42
N PRO A 109 -9.00 -2.53 5.57
CA PRO A 109 -10.29 -1.85 5.82
C PRO A 109 -11.15 -2.49 6.90
N GLY A 110 -11.85 -1.65 7.67
CA GLY A 110 -12.72 -2.10 8.75
C GLY A 110 -13.93 -1.19 8.95
N ILE A 111 -15.07 -1.79 9.31
CA ILE A 111 -16.37 -1.14 9.41
C ILE A 111 -17.11 -1.53 10.69
N TYR A 112 -17.86 -0.56 11.22
CA TYR A 112 -18.83 -0.76 12.28
C TYR A 112 -20.12 0.03 12.02
N ALA A 113 -21.22 -0.70 11.87
CA ALA A 113 -22.56 -0.18 11.65
C ALA A 113 -23.56 -0.97 12.49
N PRO A 114 -23.86 -0.54 13.73
CA PRO A 114 -24.79 -1.27 14.59
C PRO A 114 -26.18 -1.46 13.94
N PRO A 115 -26.85 -2.60 14.17
CA PRO A 115 -26.54 -3.64 15.15
C PRO A 115 -25.51 -4.68 14.70
N LYS A 116 -24.94 -4.58 13.49
CA LYS A 116 -23.89 -5.48 13.01
C LYS A 116 -22.63 -5.33 13.87
N THR A 117 -21.81 -6.38 13.94
CA THR A 117 -20.55 -6.38 14.68
C THR A 117 -19.45 -5.62 13.92
N TRP A 118 -18.39 -5.25 14.62
CA TRP A 118 -17.20 -4.72 13.99
C TRP A 118 -16.50 -5.79 13.16
N MET A 119 -16.23 -5.50 11.90
CA MET A 119 -15.56 -6.41 10.97
C MET A 119 -14.43 -5.71 10.22
N HIS A 120 -13.43 -6.49 9.79
CA HIS A 120 -12.24 -6.04 9.10
C HIS A 120 -11.92 -6.95 7.90
N ALA A 121 -11.12 -6.46 6.98
CA ALA A 121 -10.60 -7.29 5.89
C ALA A 121 -9.70 -8.45 6.40
N SER A 122 -9.11 -8.33 7.58
CA SER A 122 -8.38 -9.42 8.22
C SER A 122 -9.28 -10.57 8.70
N ASP A 123 -10.60 -10.35 8.80
CA ASP A 123 -11.58 -11.38 9.18
C ASP A 123 -12.03 -12.24 7.99
N TRP A 124 -11.54 -11.95 6.79
CA TRP A 124 -11.80 -12.81 5.62
C TRP A 124 -11.28 -14.23 5.84
N VAL A 125 -12.09 -15.19 5.47
CA VAL A 125 -11.72 -16.60 5.42
C VAL A 125 -11.84 -17.06 3.98
N HIS A 126 -10.72 -17.32 3.34
CA HIS A 126 -10.62 -17.73 1.94
C HIS A 126 -11.39 -16.79 0.99
N PRO A 127 -11.00 -15.52 0.90
CA PRO A 127 -11.68 -14.56 0.03
C PRO A 127 -11.72 -15.06 -1.41
N GLU A 128 -12.91 -15.04 -2.04
CA GLU A 128 -13.12 -15.64 -3.37
C GLU A 128 -12.23 -15.04 -4.45
N ASN A 129 -11.99 -13.74 -4.37
CA ASN A 129 -11.15 -13.02 -5.33
C ASN A 129 -9.73 -12.85 -4.80
N PHE A 130 -8.92 -13.87 -5.00
CA PHE A 130 -7.51 -13.89 -4.65
C PHE A 130 -6.66 -14.04 -5.92
N THR A 131 -5.80 -13.07 -6.19
CA THR A 131 -4.97 -13.05 -7.39
C THR A 131 -3.50 -12.91 -7.01
N VAL A 132 -2.68 -13.78 -7.57
CA VAL A 132 -1.22 -13.74 -7.43
C VAL A 132 -0.59 -13.56 -8.81
N ILE A 133 0.23 -12.54 -8.96
CA ILE A 133 1.09 -12.34 -10.13
C ILE A 133 2.52 -12.36 -9.65
N ALA A 134 3.31 -13.31 -10.13
CA ALA A 134 4.71 -13.45 -9.78
C ALA A 134 5.59 -13.24 -11.01
N GLY A 135 6.51 -12.29 -10.91
CA GLY A 135 7.46 -11.96 -11.96
C GLY A 135 8.84 -11.62 -11.38
N PRO A 136 9.84 -11.40 -12.23
CA PRO A 136 11.19 -11.09 -11.78
C PRO A 136 11.31 -9.66 -11.22
N VAL A 137 10.37 -8.77 -11.52
CA VAL A 137 10.37 -7.39 -11.09
C VAL A 137 9.61 -7.22 -9.80
N PHE A 138 8.43 -7.85 -9.71
CA PHE A 138 7.58 -7.80 -8.53
C PHE A 138 6.76 -9.07 -8.36
N ILE A 139 6.29 -9.27 -7.13
CA ILE A 139 5.19 -10.17 -6.80
C ILE A 139 4.02 -9.29 -6.33
N MET A 140 2.84 -9.47 -6.94
CA MET A 140 1.61 -8.81 -6.56
C MET A 140 0.64 -9.83 -5.98
N ILE A 141 0.05 -9.49 -4.85
CA ILE A 141 -1.01 -10.28 -4.22
C ILE A 141 -2.20 -9.36 -3.99
N LYS A 142 -3.29 -9.65 -4.68
CA LYS A 142 -4.53 -8.86 -4.60
C LYS A 142 -5.66 -9.69 -4.04
N ARG A 143 -6.39 -9.11 -3.10
CA ARG A 143 -7.62 -9.65 -2.52
C ARG A 143 -8.73 -8.63 -2.73
N PHE A 144 -9.89 -9.12 -3.09
CA PHE A 144 -11.07 -8.28 -3.30
C PHE A 144 -12.31 -9.04 -2.88
N ASN A 145 -13.02 -8.55 -1.87
CA ASN A 145 -14.29 -9.11 -1.41
C ASN A 145 -15.10 -8.04 -0.65
N PRO A 146 -16.40 -8.25 -0.48
CA PRO A 146 -17.14 -7.55 0.55
C PRO A 146 -16.51 -7.76 1.94
N ILE A 147 -16.65 -6.81 2.83
CA ILE A 147 -16.33 -7.04 4.24
C ILE A 147 -17.35 -8.02 4.81
N VAL A 148 -16.88 -8.97 5.63
CA VAL A 148 -17.73 -9.97 6.26
C VAL A 148 -18.93 -9.29 6.93
N ASP A 149 -20.13 -9.82 6.70
CA ASP A 149 -21.42 -9.27 7.16
C ASP A 149 -21.82 -7.90 6.59
N TYR A 150 -21.02 -7.30 5.71
CA TYR A 150 -21.28 -5.99 5.10
C TYR A 150 -21.24 -6.06 3.57
N GLU A 151 -22.28 -6.65 2.99
CA GLU A 151 -22.43 -6.74 1.52
C GLU A 151 -22.57 -5.39 0.83
N GLU A 152 -22.76 -4.32 1.62
CA GLU A 152 -22.87 -2.95 1.16
C GLU A 152 -21.52 -2.31 0.84
N VAL A 153 -20.41 -2.98 1.23
CA VAL A 153 -19.07 -2.43 1.14
C VAL A 153 -18.10 -3.46 0.57
N ASP A 154 -17.63 -3.19 -0.62
CA ASP A 154 -16.53 -3.94 -1.24
C ASP A 154 -15.18 -3.36 -0.80
N CYS A 155 -14.21 -4.23 -0.59
CA CYS A 155 -12.84 -3.83 -0.28
C CYS A 155 -11.85 -4.52 -1.19
N SER A 156 -10.81 -3.77 -1.55
CA SER A 156 -9.63 -4.30 -2.24
C SER A 156 -8.38 -4.06 -1.42
N LEU A 157 -7.52 -5.05 -1.39
CA LEU A 157 -6.20 -4.98 -0.76
C LEU A 157 -5.17 -5.59 -1.70
N THR A 158 -4.16 -4.82 -2.05
CA THR A 158 -3.05 -5.24 -2.90
C THR A 158 -1.73 -5.06 -2.18
N TYR A 159 -0.91 -6.08 -2.20
CA TYR A 159 0.48 -6.04 -1.77
C TYR A 159 1.39 -6.16 -2.97
N LEU A 160 2.41 -5.29 -3.04
CA LEU A 160 3.44 -5.31 -4.07
C LEU A 160 4.82 -5.43 -3.40
N PHE A 161 5.53 -6.49 -3.77
CA PHE A 161 6.87 -6.82 -3.29
C PHE A 161 7.84 -6.70 -4.45
N TYR A 162 8.80 -5.80 -4.39
CA TYR A 162 9.71 -5.52 -5.49
C TYR A 162 11.07 -6.18 -5.29
N SER A 163 11.67 -6.65 -6.40
CA SER A 163 13.04 -7.15 -6.41
C SER A 163 14.03 -6.07 -5.96
N GLY A 164 14.91 -6.42 -5.02
CA GLY A 164 15.97 -5.55 -4.54
C GLY A 164 15.50 -4.35 -3.72
N ARG A 165 14.22 -4.25 -3.34
CA ARG A 165 13.67 -3.10 -2.59
C ARG A 165 13.18 -3.51 -1.21
N PRO A 166 13.48 -2.70 -0.17
CA PRO A 166 13.01 -2.98 1.19
C PRO A 166 11.54 -2.59 1.42
N GLY A 167 10.97 -1.71 0.60
CA GLY A 167 9.59 -1.25 0.74
C GLY A 167 8.57 -2.26 0.22
N ILE A 168 7.50 -2.47 0.99
CA ILE A 168 6.34 -3.27 0.63
C ILE A 168 5.20 -2.29 0.38
N THR A 169 4.75 -2.16 -0.87
CA THR A 169 3.63 -1.28 -1.19
C THR A 169 2.32 -1.95 -0.82
N VAL A 170 1.46 -1.21 -0.16
CA VAL A 170 0.11 -1.60 0.21
C VAL A 170 -0.86 -0.61 -0.42
N GLU A 171 -1.81 -1.13 -1.19
CA GLU A 171 -2.92 -0.36 -1.73
C GLU A 171 -4.22 -0.92 -1.17
N SER A 172 -5.12 -0.05 -0.75
CA SER A 172 -6.43 -0.44 -0.28
C SER A 172 -7.50 0.48 -0.82
N SER A 173 -8.66 -0.09 -1.15
CA SER A 173 -9.87 0.67 -1.46
C SER A 173 -11.06 0.16 -0.69
N ILE A 174 -12.01 1.06 -0.47
CA ILE A 174 -13.32 0.81 0.08
C ILE A 174 -14.34 1.39 -0.90
N ASP A 175 -15.21 0.55 -1.43
CA ASP A 175 -16.23 0.94 -2.38
C ASP A 175 -17.62 0.68 -1.79
N VAL A 176 -18.37 1.75 -1.54
CA VAL A 176 -19.74 1.66 -1.02
C VAL A 176 -20.68 1.34 -2.20
N THR A 177 -21.24 0.14 -2.20
CA THR A 177 -22.10 -0.38 -3.27
C THR A 177 -23.58 -0.14 -3.02
N LYS A 178 -23.98 -0.03 -1.74
CA LYS A 178 -25.34 0.27 -1.28
C LYS A 178 -25.27 1.28 -0.15
N ASP A 179 -26.31 2.10 -0.04
CA ASP A 179 -26.43 3.07 1.07
C ASP A 179 -26.41 2.36 2.41
N LEU A 180 -25.63 2.91 3.34
CA LEU A 180 -25.59 2.40 4.71
C LEU A 180 -25.24 3.50 5.71
N ASP A 181 -25.67 3.29 6.94
CA ASP A 181 -25.33 4.15 8.07
C ASP A 181 -24.19 3.53 8.88
N VAL A 182 -23.11 4.26 9.07
CA VAL A 182 -21.90 3.76 9.77
C VAL A 182 -21.55 4.62 10.99
N VAL A 183 -20.99 3.99 12.00
CA VAL A 183 -20.41 4.63 13.18
C VAL A 183 -18.90 4.75 13.04
N ALA A 184 -18.28 3.77 12.39
CA ALA A 184 -16.88 3.82 12.08
C ALA A 184 -16.58 3.15 10.72
N LEU A 185 -15.70 3.79 9.96
CA LEU A 185 -15.10 3.28 8.74
C LEU A 185 -13.64 3.69 8.75
N ARG A 186 -12.75 2.73 8.57
CA ARG A 186 -11.30 2.96 8.59
C ARG A 186 -10.67 2.28 7.40
N ASN A 187 -9.73 2.95 6.75
CA ASN A 187 -8.94 2.37 5.68
C ASN A 187 -7.60 1.88 6.22
N GLY A 188 -6.50 2.55 6.00
CA GLY A 188 -5.19 2.09 6.43
C GLY A 188 -5.04 1.86 7.94
N SER A 189 -4.32 0.82 8.30
CA SER A 189 -3.85 0.61 9.67
C SER A 189 -2.56 -0.18 9.69
N VAL A 190 -1.77 0.04 10.72
CA VAL A 190 -0.60 -0.78 11.04
C VAL A 190 -0.69 -1.16 12.51
N VAL A 191 -0.59 -2.45 12.80
CA VAL A 191 -0.75 -3.00 14.15
C VAL A 191 0.47 -3.85 14.49
N LEU A 192 1.08 -3.59 15.63
CA LEU A 192 2.30 -4.26 16.07
C LEU A 192 2.18 -4.78 17.50
N ASN A 193 2.98 -5.78 17.80
CA ASN A 193 3.21 -6.20 19.17
C ASN A 193 4.00 -5.11 19.90
N LYS A 194 3.50 -4.65 21.02
CA LYS A 194 4.17 -3.65 21.87
C LYS A 194 5.51 -4.11 22.44
N GLU A 195 5.76 -5.40 22.47
CA GLU A 195 7.02 -6.00 22.92
C GLU A 195 8.14 -5.84 21.86
N THR A 196 7.76 -5.65 20.61
CA THR A 196 8.71 -5.48 19.48
C THR A 196 9.16 -4.03 19.38
N THR A 197 8.23 -3.09 19.58
CA THR A 197 8.45 -1.65 19.41
C THR A 197 7.82 -0.92 20.60
N GLY A 198 8.53 0.03 21.18
CA GLY A 198 8.04 0.82 22.33
C GLY A 198 8.01 2.31 22.07
N ASP A 199 8.58 2.75 20.96
CA ASP A 199 8.69 4.15 20.57
C ASP A 199 7.98 4.40 19.24
N PHE A 200 7.47 5.61 19.08
CA PHE A 200 6.82 6.07 17.86
C PHE A 200 7.42 7.42 17.43
N VAL A 201 7.66 7.57 16.14
CA VAL A 201 8.18 8.80 15.53
C VAL A 201 7.38 9.13 14.29
N TRP A 202 7.20 10.42 14.02
CA TRP A 202 6.58 10.90 12.78
C TRP A 202 7.18 12.22 12.32
N MET A 203 7.14 12.44 11.02
CA MET A 203 7.39 13.74 10.43
C MET A 203 6.07 14.50 10.43
N ASP A 204 6.00 15.61 11.13
CA ASP A 204 4.81 16.45 11.10
C ASP A 204 4.73 17.26 9.79
N VAL A 205 3.58 17.82 9.50
CA VAL A 205 3.33 18.64 8.30
C VAL A 205 4.17 19.91 8.24
N ASP A 206 4.73 20.35 9.36
CA ASP A 206 5.70 21.44 9.43
C ASP A 206 7.16 20.99 9.20
N HIS A 207 7.35 19.75 8.77
CA HIS A 207 8.66 19.10 8.57
C HIS A 207 9.50 18.93 9.84
N THR A 208 8.89 18.98 11.01
CA THR A 208 9.56 18.64 12.27
C THR A 208 9.39 17.16 12.60
N VAL A 209 10.46 16.52 13.06
CA VAL A 209 10.41 15.14 13.53
C VAL A 209 10.00 15.13 14.99
N LYS A 210 8.93 14.44 15.30
CA LYS A 210 8.37 14.28 16.66
C LYS A 210 8.40 12.82 17.07
N ASN A 211 8.60 12.56 18.34
CA ASN A 211 8.58 11.20 18.87
C ASN A 211 7.84 11.13 20.21
N VAL A 212 7.41 9.95 20.56
CA VAL A 212 6.75 9.63 21.84
C VAL A 212 7.04 8.19 22.23
N HIS A 213 7.25 7.96 23.53
CA HIS A 213 7.28 6.60 24.03
C HIS A 213 5.86 6.10 24.32
N ILE A 214 5.57 4.83 24.04
CA ILE A 214 4.23 4.25 24.18
C ILE A 214 3.64 4.43 25.58
N THR A 215 4.47 4.40 26.63
CA THR A 215 4.01 4.58 28.04
C THR A 215 3.58 6.00 28.36
N ASP A 216 3.99 6.98 27.55
CA ASP A 216 3.62 8.39 27.74
C ASP A 216 2.26 8.72 27.12
N LEU A 217 1.73 7.79 26.31
CA LEU A 217 0.40 7.92 25.74
C LEU A 217 -0.69 7.55 26.77
N PRO A 218 -1.83 8.26 26.76
CA PRO A 218 -2.95 7.91 27.63
C PRO A 218 -3.45 6.49 27.38
N ARG A 219 -3.54 5.68 28.41
CA ARG A 219 -4.14 4.35 28.39
C ARG A 219 -5.67 4.42 28.32
N HIS A 220 -6.23 4.67 27.16
CA HIS A 220 -7.69 4.61 27.05
C HIS A 220 -8.12 4.33 25.62
N PRO A 221 -9.10 3.45 25.38
CA PRO A 221 -9.59 3.15 24.04
C PRO A 221 -10.15 4.38 23.26
N THR A 222 -10.41 5.48 23.95
CA THR A 222 -10.92 6.72 23.33
C THR A 222 -9.96 7.92 23.46
N LYS A 223 -8.75 7.72 24.00
CA LYS A 223 -7.75 8.79 24.20
C LYS A 223 -6.40 8.42 23.62
N GLY A 224 -6.37 8.03 22.37
CA GLY A 224 -5.13 7.94 21.61
C GLY A 224 -4.60 9.33 21.24
N MET A 225 -3.40 9.36 20.74
CA MET A 225 -2.83 10.55 20.13
C MET A 225 -3.36 10.69 18.70
N VAL A 226 -3.69 11.92 18.32
CA VAL A 226 -4.12 12.25 16.96
C VAL A 226 -3.03 13.11 16.31
N PHE A 227 -2.70 12.81 15.06
CA PHE A 227 -1.78 13.60 14.25
C PHE A 227 -2.31 13.70 12.81
N ASP A 228 -1.73 14.63 12.03
CA ASP A 228 -2.23 14.95 10.69
C ASP A 228 -2.05 13.75 9.74
N ALA A 229 -3.08 13.42 8.98
CA ALA A 229 -3.03 12.33 8.01
C ALA A 229 -2.17 12.64 6.77
N ARG A 230 -1.75 13.89 6.59
CA ARG A 230 -0.78 14.30 5.55
C ARG A 230 0.66 14.13 6.01
N THR A 231 0.89 13.63 7.22
CA THR A 231 2.20 13.20 7.71
C THR A 231 2.90 12.36 6.64
N PRO A 232 4.07 12.78 6.13
CA PRO A 232 4.76 12.07 5.05
C PRO A 232 5.13 10.64 5.42
N TRP A 233 5.63 10.47 6.64
CA TRP A 233 6.02 9.16 7.15
C TRP A 233 5.95 9.12 8.67
N PHE A 234 5.78 7.93 9.19
CA PHE A 234 5.94 7.62 10.61
C PHE A 234 6.62 6.26 10.79
N ALA A 235 7.11 5.96 11.98
CA ALA A 235 7.66 4.65 12.30
C ALA A 235 7.37 4.23 13.74
N PHE A 236 7.22 2.93 13.88
CA PHE A 236 7.31 2.23 15.16
C PHE A 236 8.73 1.73 15.32
N TYR A 237 9.37 1.98 16.44
CA TYR A 237 10.74 1.56 16.64
C TYR A 237 11.04 1.15 18.06
N ASN A 238 12.19 0.55 18.26
CA ASN A 238 12.72 0.23 19.55
C ASN A 238 14.14 0.79 19.64
N ARG A 239 14.32 1.81 20.46
CA ARG A 239 15.59 2.51 20.62
C ARG A 239 16.72 1.62 21.15
N GLU A 240 16.40 0.66 22.02
CA GLU A 240 17.40 -0.23 22.61
C GLU A 240 17.87 -1.30 21.63
N LYS A 241 16.94 -1.85 20.85
CA LYS A 241 17.21 -2.93 19.88
C LYS A 241 17.63 -2.41 18.51
N GLY A 242 17.30 -1.18 18.19
CA GLY A 242 17.60 -0.54 16.91
C GLY A 242 16.70 -0.99 15.76
N ASN A 243 15.63 -1.71 16.01
CA ASN A 243 14.68 -2.12 15.00
C ASN A 243 13.59 -1.09 14.78
N ALA A 244 13.15 -0.94 13.54
CA ALA A 244 12.08 -0.03 13.16
C ALA A 244 11.26 -0.54 11.96
N LEU A 245 9.97 -0.27 12.01
CA LEU A 245 9.05 -0.42 10.88
C LEU A 245 8.47 0.95 10.53
N GLY A 246 8.90 1.49 9.40
CA GLY A 246 8.40 2.72 8.84
C GLY A 246 7.12 2.52 8.02
N VAL A 247 6.35 3.59 7.91
CA VAL A 247 5.22 3.71 7.00
C VAL A 247 5.39 5.00 6.22
N LEU A 248 5.50 4.89 4.90
CA LEU A 248 5.55 6.01 3.97
C LEU A 248 4.14 6.24 3.44
N ASN A 249 3.58 7.41 3.68
CA ASN A 249 2.23 7.77 3.20
C ASN A 249 2.34 8.37 1.82
N LEU A 250 1.89 7.66 0.80
CA LEU A 250 2.06 8.09 -0.59
C LEU A 250 0.81 8.79 -1.10
N GLU A 251 -0.35 8.18 -0.88
CA GLU A 251 -1.59 8.68 -1.43
C GLU A 251 -2.79 8.28 -0.57
N PHE A 252 -3.77 9.14 -0.47
CA PHE A 252 -5.09 8.82 0.06
C PHE A 252 -6.14 9.79 -0.50
N GLY A 253 -7.36 9.33 -0.61
CA GLY A 253 -8.43 10.15 -1.13
C GLY A 253 -9.80 9.51 -0.99
N GLY A 254 -10.80 10.28 -1.35
CA GLY A 254 -12.17 9.81 -1.45
C GLY A 254 -12.88 10.46 -2.64
N VAL A 255 -13.68 9.66 -3.33
CA VAL A 255 -14.45 10.06 -4.51
C VAL A 255 -15.90 9.66 -4.32
N ARG A 256 -16.82 10.53 -4.73
CA ARG A 256 -18.24 10.22 -4.87
C ARG A 256 -18.63 10.34 -6.34
N ARG A 257 -19.26 9.31 -6.88
CA ARG A 257 -19.58 9.20 -8.31
C ARG A 257 -20.30 10.43 -8.88
N GLU A 258 -21.17 11.05 -8.11
CA GLU A 258 -21.98 12.20 -8.56
C GLU A 258 -21.38 13.56 -8.17
N ALA A 259 -20.48 13.61 -7.21
CA ALA A 259 -19.94 14.83 -6.62
C ALA A 259 -18.43 15.02 -6.80
N GLY A 260 -17.73 14.05 -7.38
CA GLY A 260 -16.26 14.07 -7.50
C GLY A 260 -15.56 13.84 -6.16
N LEU A 261 -14.44 14.52 -5.95
CA LEU A 261 -13.67 14.38 -4.72
C LEU A 261 -14.48 14.74 -3.48
N ILE A 262 -14.34 13.95 -2.45
CA ILE A 262 -14.99 14.19 -1.16
C ILE A 262 -14.01 14.94 -0.27
N GLU A 263 -14.42 16.10 0.22
CA GLU A 263 -13.72 16.75 1.31
C GLU A 263 -13.98 16.00 2.61
N TRP A 264 -12.91 15.53 3.21
CA TRP A 264 -12.93 14.93 4.52
C TRP A 264 -11.68 15.38 5.27
N GLU A 265 -11.76 15.58 6.57
CA GLU A 265 -10.60 15.92 7.41
C GLU A 265 -9.96 14.64 7.93
N PRO A 266 -9.04 14.03 7.18
CA PRO A 266 -8.41 12.81 7.61
C PRO A 266 -7.40 13.11 8.72
N TYR A 267 -7.27 12.16 9.62
CA TYR A 267 -6.26 12.19 10.67
C TYR A 267 -5.73 10.79 10.90
N TYR A 268 -4.56 10.69 11.52
CA TYR A 268 -4.10 9.45 12.09
C TYR A 268 -4.45 9.37 13.56
N TYR A 269 -4.82 8.18 13.98
CA TYR A 269 -5.09 7.84 15.36
C TYR A 269 -4.09 6.80 15.82
N LEU A 270 -3.20 7.18 16.74
CA LEU A 270 -2.25 6.30 17.40
C LEU A 270 -2.82 5.86 18.73
N HIS A 271 -2.86 4.58 18.96
CA HIS A 271 -3.39 3.99 20.17
C HIS A 271 -2.53 2.82 20.64
N TRP A 272 -2.54 2.58 21.94
CA TRP A 272 -1.99 1.39 22.52
C TRP A 272 -2.90 0.79 23.60
N GLY A 273 -2.88 -0.51 23.67
CA GLY A 273 -3.65 -1.30 24.61
C GLY A 273 -2.97 -2.65 24.69
N PRO A 274 -3.66 -3.75 24.36
CA PRO A 274 -3.01 -5.02 24.05
C PRO A 274 -2.03 -4.91 22.88
N TRP A 275 -2.34 -4.03 21.92
CA TRP A 275 -1.55 -3.76 20.70
C TRP A 275 -1.08 -2.31 20.67
N PHE A 276 -0.11 -2.06 19.82
CA PHE A 276 0.34 -0.73 19.44
C PHE A 276 -0.06 -0.50 17.98
N TYR A 277 -0.96 0.43 17.69
CA TYR A 277 -1.45 0.62 16.33
C TYR A 277 -1.68 2.07 15.94
N VAL A 278 -1.52 2.32 14.66
CA VAL A 278 -1.94 3.54 13.96
C VAL A 278 -3.02 3.17 12.96
N SER A 279 -4.03 4.01 12.87
CA SER A 279 -5.12 3.83 11.91
C SER A 279 -5.50 5.19 11.32
N ARG A 280 -5.90 5.21 10.05
CA ARG A 280 -6.51 6.37 9.40
C ARG A 280 -8.02 6.18 9.32
N PRO A 281 -8.79 6.77 10.27
CA PRO A 281 -10.24 6.74 10.19
C PRO A 281 -10.74 7.62 9.04
N ILE A 282 -11.71 7.12 8.30
CA ILE A 282 -12.56 7.90 7.42
C ILE A 282 -13.68 8.51 8.25
N ILE A 283 -14.30 7.67 9.06
CA ILE A 283 -15.32 8.03 10.02
C ILE A 283 -15.02 7.28 11.31
N TYR A 284 -15.01 7.99 12.40
CA TYR A 284 -14.85 7.40 13.71
C TYR A 284 -15.60 8.23 14.74
N THR A 285 -16.87 7.93 14.90
CA THR A 285 -17.72 8.66 15.84
C THR A 285 -17.80 8.00 17.22
N PHE A 286 -16.95 7.01 17.44
CA PHE A 286 -16.88 6.23 18.66
C PHE A 286 -16.19 7.02 19.77
N THR A 287 -16.79 8.10 20.21
CA THR A 287 -16.30 8.87 21.36
C THR A 287 -17.16 8.56 22.59
N SER A 288 -16.54 8.55 23.76
CA SER A 288 -17.22 8.36 25.06
C SER A 288 -18.37 9.36 25.32
N ASN A 289 -18.39 10.47 24.63
CA ASN A 289 -19.34 11.55 24.85
C ASN A 289 -20.50 11.55 23.85
N ASN A 290 -20.40 10.84 22.74
CA ASN A 290 -21.48 10.73 21.76
C ASN A 290 -21.35 9.43 20.94
N PRO A 291 -21.63 8.26 21.52
CA PRO A 291 -21.38 6.96 20.89
C PRO A 291 -22.33 6.64 19.74
N GLN A 292 -23.23 7.53 19.35
CA GLN A 292 -24.31 7.26 18.39
C GLN A 292 -24.35 8.25 17.22
N ARG A 293 -23.28 8.96 16.95
CA ARG A 293 -23.26 9.77 15.74
C ARG A 293 -23.07 8.86 14.55
N VAL A 294 -24.13 8.69 13.80
CA VAL A 294 -24.16 7.88 12.58
C VAL A 294 -23.86 8.77 11.40
N MET A 295 -23.05 8.31 10.46
CA MET A 295 -22.86 8.96 9.17
C MET A 295 -23.49 8.11 8.07
N HIS A 296 -24.31 8.75 7.25
CA HIS A 296 -24.89 8.15 6.07
C HIS A 296 -23.88 8.10 4.93
N MET A 297 -23.57 6.91 4.46
CA MET A 297 -22.70 6.65 3.32
C MET A 297 -23.57 6.28 2.11
N THR A 298 -23.39 6.97 1.00
CA THR A 298 -24.14 6.73 -0.22
C THR A 298 -23.40 5.79 -1.18
N ALA A 299 -24.15 4.96 -1.87
CA ALA A 299 -23.63 4.11 -2.93
C ALA A 299 -22.86 4.92 -4.00
N GLY A 300 -21.77 4.39 -4.52
CA GLY A 300 -20.87 5.08 -5.44
C GLY A 300 -19.85 6.00 -4.75
N THR A 301 -19.72 5.89 -3.42
CA THR A 301 -18.62 6.50 -2.68
C THR A 301 -17.46 5.51 -2.59
N SER A 302 -16.26 5.97 -2.91
CA SER A 302 -15.03 5.18 -2.83
C SER A 302 -13.97 5.92 -2.03
N PHE A 303 -13.19 5.19 -1.28
CA PHE A 303 -12.00 5.69 -0.57
C PHE A 303 -10.82 4.81 -0.94
N PHE A 304 -9.67 5.41 -1.12
CA PHE A 304 -8.44 4.71 -1.47
C PHE A 304 -7.25 5.21 -0.65
N GLU A 305 -6.25 4.38 -0.55
CA GLU A 305 -5.01 4.67 0.15
C GLU A 305 -3.88 3.82 -0.41
N ARG A 306 -2.70 4.44 -0.55
CA ARG A 306 -1.45 3.79 -0.90
C ARG A 306 -0.36 4.21 0.07
N TYR A 307 0.33 3.23 0.63
CA TYR A 307 1.48 3.46 1.51
C TYR A 307 2.50 2.35 1.36
N GLN A 308 3.70 2.56 1.90
CA GLN A 308 4.71 1.50 1.97
C GLN A 308 5.03 1.17 3.41
N LEU A 309 5.15 -0.12 3.70
CA LEU A 309 5.80 -0.64 4.89
C LEU A 309 7.29 -0.73 4.61
N TYR A 310 8.10 -0.17 5.49
CA TYR A 310 9.53 -0.05 5.28
C TYR A 310 10.30 -0.52 6.53
N PRO A 311 10.70 -1.80 6.60
CA PRO A 311 11.56 -2.28 7.68
C PRO A 311 12.96 -1.67 7.54
N PHE A 312 13.51 -1.13 8.63
CA PHE A 312 14.84 -0.52 8.66
C PHE A 312 15.45 -0.57 10.06
N THR A 313 16.68 -0.11 10.17
CA THR A 313 17.37 -0.01 11.47
C THR A 313 17.58 1.45 11.84
N VAL A 314 17.33 1.78 13.09
CA VAL A 314 17.80 3.00 13.74
C VAL A 314 19.08 2.70 14.53
N GLY A 315 19.91 3.69 14.78
CA GLY A 315 21.13 3.50 15.56
C GLY A 315 20.86 2.86 16.93
N ARG A 316 21.75 1.98 17.38
CA ARG A 316 21.60 1.32 18.69
C ARG A 316 22.10 2.19 19.83
N GLY A 317 21.25 2.35 20.85
CA GLY A 317 21.69 2.57 22.24
C GLY A 317 22.58 3.77 22.52
N GLY A 318 22.29 4.93 21.97
CA GLY A 318 23.03 6.13 22.31
C GLY A 318 22.13 7.34 22.44
N THR A 319 22.52 8.27 23.26
CA THR A 319 21.91 9.60 23.39
C THR A 319 22.11 10.49 22.15
N GLU A 320 22.77 9.98 21.14
CA GLU A 320 22.99 10.64 19.85
C GLU A 320 22.06 10.07 18.81
N CYS A 321 20.93 10.73 18.66
CA CYS A 321 20.02 10.75 17.52
C CYS A 321 19.71 9.40 16.87
N ASP A 322 18.55 8.90 17.21
CA ASP A 322 17.86 7.94 16.33
C ASP A 322 17.91 8.47 14.90
N ASP A 323 18.54 7.74 14.00
CA ASP A 323 18.70 8.15 12.60
C ASP A 323 17.49 7.68 11.77
N PHE A 324 16.65 8.61 11.37
CA PHE A 324 15.49 8.39 10.52
C PHE A 324 15.71 8.83 9.06
N SER A 325 16.94 9.19 8.70
CA SER A 325 17.28 9.58 7.32
C SER A 325 16.92 8.49 6.29
N PRO A 326 17.12 7.17 6.57
CA PRO A 326 16.72 6.15 5.61
C PRO A 326 15.24 6.17 5.25
N LEU A 327 14.39 6.55 6.21
CA LEU A 327 12.95 6.64 6.01
C LEU A 327 12.57 7.92 5.24
N ALA A 328 13.23 9.03 5.54
CA ALA A 328 13.05 10.28 4.82
C ALA A 328 13.48 10.17 3.35
N ASP A 329 14.63 9.53 3.11
CA ASP A 329 15.14 9.28 1.76
C ASP A 329 14.23 8.35 0.96
N ALA A 330 13.76 7.27 1.61
CA ALA A 330 12.81 6.34 0.99
C ALA A 330 11.47 7.01 0.66
N TYR A 331 10.99 7.93 1.52
CA TYR A 331 9.80 8.71 1.23
C TYR A 331 10.02 9.64 0.04
N ALA A 332 11.12 10.36 0.00
CA ALA A 332 11.45 11.23 -1.12
C ALA A 332 11.50 10.45 -2.45
N GLU A 333 12.14 9.28 -2.45
CA GLU A 333 12.19 8.41 -3.63
C GLU A 333 10.79 7.93 -4.06
N ALA A 334 9.95 7.52 -3.11
CA ALA A 334 8.64 6.93 -3.39
C ALA A 334 7.55 7.96 -3.71
N SER A 335 7.67 9.19 -3.21
CA SER A 335 6.66 10.24 -3.35
C SER A 335 6.88 11.17 -4.55
N GLU A 336 8.11 11.22 -5.08
CA GLU A 336 8.36 12.00 -6.28
C GLU A 336 7.94 11.21 -7.51
N PRO A 337 6.86 11.61 -8.20
CA PRO A 337 6.55 11.03 -9.49
C PRO A 337 7.73 11.30 -10.43
N LEU A 338 8.09 10.34 -11.26
CA LEU A 338 9.05 10.54 -12.33
C LEU A 338 8.53 11.67 -13.23
N SER A 339 8.84 12.91 -12.87
CA SER A 339 8.36 14.10 -13.58
C SER A 339 8.93 14.11 -15.00
N LYS A 340 8.08 14.19 -16.00
CA LYS A 340 8.38 14.27 -17.43
C LYS A 340 8.68 12.92 -18.11
N THR A 341 7.85 11.98 -17.86
CA THR A 341 7.81 10.78 -18.68
C THR A 341 6.90 11.01 -19.89
N THR A 342 7.40 10.77 -21.06
CA THR A 342 6.62 10.82 -22.30
C THR A 342 6.71 9.48 -22.99
N ALA A 343 5.54 8.89 -23.30
CA ALA A 343 5.48 7.78 -24.23
C ALA A 343 5.40 8.33 -25.65
N LYS A 344 6.27 7.87 -26.53
CA LYS A 344 6.24 8.20 -27.93
C LYS A 344 6.11 6.91 -28.73
N PHE A 345 5.06 6.80 -29.49
CA PHE A 345 4.85 5.71 -30.45
C PHE A 345 5.35 6.17 -31.81
N ASP A 346 6.30 5.45 -32.35
CA ASP A 346 6.70 5.61 -33.73
C ASP A 346 6.01 4.53 -34.55
N THR A 347 5.09 4.91 -35.41
CA THR A 347 4.30 4.04 -36.27
C THR A 347 4.76 4.12 -37.72
N ASP A 348 6.03 4.45 -37.97
CA ASP A 348 6.52 4.39 -39.35
C ASP A 348 6.53 2.91 -39.81
N ASP A 349 5.65 2.62 -40.78
CA ASP A 349 5.49 1.27 -41.36
C ASP A 349 6.75 0.74 -42.09
N ARG A 350 7.82 1.50 -42.13
CA ARG A 350 9.08 1.14 -42.75
C ARG A 350 10.10 0.64 -41.72
N VAL A 351 9.72 -0.42 -41.04
CA VAL A 351 10.65 -1.11 -40.13
C VAL A 351 11.66 -1.86 -40.98
N PRO A 352 12.96 -1.65 -40.84
CA PRO A 352 13.97 -2.53 -41.40
C PRO A 352 13.74 -3.96 -40.92
N ASP A 353 13.93 -4.95 -41.77
CA ASP A 353 13.74 -6.37 -41.44
C ASP A 353 14.55 -6.84 -40.21
N GLU A 354 15.54 -6.05 -39.81
CA GLU A 354 16.43 -6.31 -38.69
C GLU A 354 16.14 -5.42 -37.45
N TRP A 355 15.15 -4.53 -37.52
CA TRP A 355 14.95 -3.54 -36.49
C TRP A 355 13.47 -3.24 -36.22
N VAL A 356 13.05 -3.37 -34.98
CA VAL A 356 11.72 -2.99 -34.53
C VAL A 356 11.79 -1.56 -33.99
N PRO A 357 10.93 -0.64 -34.43
CA PRO A 357 10.98 0.74 -33.96
C PRO A 357 10.85 0.80 -32.44
N PRO A 358 11.67 1.64 -31.81
CA PRO A 358 11.60 1.77 -30.35
C PRO A 358 10.30 2.42 -29.92
N ILE A 359 9.63 1.82 -28.98
CA ILE A 359 8.58 2.44 -28.20
C ILE A 359 9.21 3.02 -26.94
N LEU A 360 9.14 4.33 -26.79
CA LEU A 360 9.50 5.01 -25.56
C LEU A 360 8.34 4.88 -24.58
N VAL A 361 8.47 4.04 -23.60
CA VAL A 361 7.51 3.97 -22.49
C VAL A 361 8.11 4.69 -21.30
N SER A 362 7.49 5.73 -20.90
CA SER A 362 7.99 6.55 -19.82
C SER A 362 7.16 6.46 -18.59
N HIS A 363 5.97 6.38 -18.40
CA HIS A 363 5.27 6.24 -17.11
C HIS A 363 3.93 5.52 -17.27
N PHE A 364 3.62 4.62 -16.34
CA PHE A 364 2.37 3.87 -16.39
C PHE A 364 1.15 4.71 -16.02
N GLU A 365 1.33 5.74 -15.20
CA GLU A 365 0.20 6.57 -14.73
C GLU A 365 -0.37 7.48 -15.83
N GLU A 366 0.43 7.91 -16.81
CA GLU A 366 -0.06 8.69 -17.95
C GLU A 366 -0.83 7.84 -18.97
N MET A 367 -0.82 6.52 -18.83
CA MET A 367 -1.55 5.62 -19.73
C MET A 367 -2.94 5.21 -19.17
N VAL A 368 -3.33 5.72 -18.01
CA VAL A 368 -4.55 5.30 -17.28
C VAL A 368 -5.65 6.36 -17.27
N ASP A 369 -5.48 7.48 -17.96
CA ASP A 369 -6.56 8.47 -18.16
C ASP A 369 -7.56 8.09 -19.25
#